data_ff9764883e624332db47f2100df478b7
#
_entry.id   ff9764883e624332db47f2100df478b7
#
_cell.length_a   1.000
_cell.length_b   1.000
_cell.length_c   1.000
_cell.angle_alpha   90.00
_cell.angle_beta   90.00
_cell.angle_gamma   90.00
#
_symmetry.space_group_name_H-M   'P 1'
#
loop_
_entity.id
_entity.type
_entity.pdbx_description
1 polymer ?
#
loop_
_entity_poly.entity_id
_entity_poly.type
_entity_poly.pdbx_seq_one_letter_code
_entity_poly.pdbx_strand_id
1 'polypeptide(L)'
;MLLFMLLPLGAQNSEGKQRYKIAACDWMMLKRQKIGSFQLMKELGGDGIEMDMGGLGKRDTFDNKFHQPHFCKLFKETAQEQHIEVPSVAMSGFFGQSFLTHHNYKALVQDCLNTMKVMGAQVAFLPLGGIKEDWTVAGDARQELVSRLHEVGEMAVKDGVVIGIRTSLDAGEDIKLLKEINSYSR
;
A
#
# COMPACT_ATOMS: atom_id res chain seq x y z
N MET A 1 -9.37 -53.24 43.06
CA MET A 1 -9.18 -51.78 43.16
C MET A 1 -8.48 -51.34 41.87
N LEU A 2 -9.26 -50.89 40.90
CA LEU A 2 -8.77 -50.57 39.55
C LEU A 2 -8.48 -49.06 39.53
N LEU A 3 -7.21 -48.66 39.35
CA LEU A 3 -6.76 -47.30 39.33
C LEU A 3 -6.84 -46.77 37.85
N PHE A 4 -7.84 -45.98 37.54
CA PHE A 4 -7.93 -45.29 36.25
C PHE A 4 -7.00 -44.08 36.26
N MET A 5 -5.86 -44.14 35.54
CA MET A 5 -5.06 -42.99 35.21
C MET A 5 -5.78 -42.18 34.08
N LEU A 6 -6.35 -41.05 34.46
CA LEU A 6 -6.77 -40.01 33.51
C LEU A 6 -5.52 -39.31 32.96
N LEU A 7 -5.13 -39.64 31.74
CA LEU A 7 -4.17 -38.84 30.98
C LEU A 7 -4.88 -37.54 30.53
N PRO A 8 -4.27 -36.39 30.77
CA PRO A 8 -4.81 -35.14 30.21
C PRO A 8 -4.68 -35.23 28.68
N LEU A 9 -5.82 -35.18 27.96
CA LEU A 9 -5.81 -34.84 26.55
C LEU A 9 -5.26 -33.41 26.45
N GLY A 10 -3.98 -33.29 26.21
CA GLY A 10 -3.38 -32.05 25.75
C GLY A 10 -4.00 -31.71 24.40
N ALA A 11 -4.86 -30.69 24.38
CA ALA A 11 -5.22 -30.04 23.15
C ALA A 11 -3.89 -29.54 22.54
N GLN A 12 -3.35 -30.28 21.58
CA GLN A 12 -2.33 -29.76 20.67
C GLN A 12 -3.02 -28.67 19.87
N ASN A 13 -2.88 -27.42 20.32
CA ASN A 13 -3.01 -26.29 19.44
C ASN A 13 -1.91 -26.45 18.38
N SER A 14 -2.25 -27.09 17.27
CA SER A 14 -1.51 -26.91 16.05
C SER A 14 -1.75 -25.46 15.65
N GLU A 15 -0.90 -24.55 16.15
CA GLU A 15 -0.72 -23.26 15.51
C GLU A 15 -0.32 -23.56 14.06
N GLY A 16 -1.34 -23.63 13.19
CA GLY A 16 -1.14 -23.75 11.76
C GLY A 16 -0.29 -22.55 11.36
N LYS A 17 0.96 -22.80 10.97
CA LYS A 17 1.86 -21.75 10.50
C LYS A 17 1.12 -20.99 9.42
N GLN A 18 0.69 -19.76 9.72
CA GLN A 18 0.01 -18.90 8.77
C GLN A 18 0.89 -18.81 7.51
N ARG A 19 0.34 -19.22 6.37
CA ARG A 19 1.09 -19.27 5.12
C ARG A 19 1.36 -17.88 4.56
N TYR A 20 0.42 -16.94 4.78
CA TYR A 20 0.47 -15.58 4.31
C TYR A 20 0.22 -14.62 5.46
N LYS A 21 0.94 -13.48 5.47
CA LYS A 21 0.65 -12.37 6.35
C LYS A 21 -0.56 -11.60 5.82
N ILE A 22 -1.38 -11.11 6.74
CA ILE A 22 -2.60 -10.34 6.43
C ILE A 22 -2.39 -8.90 6.87
N ALA A 23 -2.58 -7.98 5.94
CA ALA A 23 -2.61 -6.55 6.22
C ALA A 23 -3.92 -5.93 5.74
N ALA A 24 -4.35 -4.84 6.38
CA ALA A 24 -5.49 -4.07 5.94
C ALA A 24 -5.14 -2.58 5.83
N CYS A 25 -5.84 -1.87 4.96
CA CYS A 25 -5.61 -0.44 4.76
C CYS A 25 -6.21 0.37 5.91
N ASP A 26 -5.45 1.33 6.46
CA ASP A 26 -5.83 2.13 7.63
C ASP A 26 -7.11 2.96 7.38
N TRP A 27 -7.28 3.49 6.17
CA TRP A 27 -8.45 4.30 5.80
C TRP A 27 -9.74 3.48 5.64
N MET A 28 -9.62 2.15 5.50
CA MET A 28 -10.78 1.24 5.50
C MET A 28 -11.16 0.80 6.92
N MET A 29 -10.22 0.77 7.86
CA MET A 29 -10.46 0.38 9.25
C MET A 29 -10.97 1.54 10.11
N LEU A 30 -10.28 2.67 10.09
CA LEU A 30 -10.63 3.88 10.85
C LEU A 30 -10.70 5.10 9.92
N LYS A 31 -9.60 5.81 9.84
CA LYS A 31 -9.35 6.95 8.93
C LYS A 31 -7.86 6.97 8.63
N ARG A 32 -7.48 7.65 7.54
CA ARG A 32 -6.09 7.81 7.14
C ARG A 32 -5.22 8.28 8.29
N GLN A 33 -4.10 7.60 8.48
CA GLN A 33 -3.05 7.95 9.42
C GLN A 33 -3.56 8.19 10.86
N LYS A 34 -4.36 7.24 11.37
CA LYS A 34 -4.79 7.19 12.78
C LYS A 34 -4.01 6.14 13.52
N ILE A 35 -3.36 6.55 14.62
CA ILE A 35 -2.52 5.68 15.43
C ILE A 35 -3.29 4.47 15.99
N GLY A 36 -4.57 4.62 16.30
CA GLY A 36 -5.42 3.53 16.79
C GLY A 36 -5.64 2.38 15.82
N SER A 37 -5.27 2.54 14.53
CA SER A 37 -5.35 1.45 13.56
C SER A 37 -4.43 0.28 13.90
N PHE A 38 -3.28 0.52 14.52
CA PHE A 38 -2.37 -0.53 14.97
C PHE A 38 -3.00 -1.42 16.04
N GLN A 39 -3.61 -0.81 17.05
CA GLN A 39 -4.32 -1.56 18.10
C GLN A 39 -5.49 -2.37 17.50
N LEU A 40 -6.28 -1.75 16.63
CA LEU A 40 -7.40 -2.43 15.98
C LEU A 40 -6.92 -3.61 15.12
N MET A 41 -5.83 -3.46 14.36
CA MET A 41 -5.25 -4.54 13.56
C MET A 41 -4.82 -5.71 14.45
N LYS A 42 -4.17 -5.43 15.58
CA LYS A 42 -3.77 -6.45 16.56
C LYS A 42 -4.99 -7.19 17.12
N GLU A 43 -6.06 -6.48 17.47
CA GLU A 43 -7.31 -7.07 17.98
C GLU A 43 -7.99 -7.97 16.94
N LEU A 44 -7.87 -7.62 15.66
CA LEU A 44 -8.37 -8.42 14.53
C LEU A 44 -7.48 -9.63 14.19
N GLY A 45 -6.30 -9.75 14.82
CA GLY A 45 -5.35 -10.84 14.56
C GLY A 45 -4.62 -10.72 13.22
N GLY A 46 -4.52 -9.51 12.66
CA GLY A 46 -3.74 -9.27 11.45
C GLY A 46 -2.28 -8.94 11.74
N ASP A 47 -1.46 -8.95 10.70
CA ASP A 47 0.00 -8.83 10.79
C ASP A 47 0.52 -7.43 10.41
N GLY A 48 -0.26 -6.66 9.64
CA GLY A 48 0.22 -5.41 9.08
C GLY A 48 -0.86 -4.40 8.73
N ILE A 49 -0.42 -3.17 8.49
CA ILE A 49 -1.26 -2.06 8.04
C ILE A 49 -0.68 -1.50 6.75
N GLU A 50 -1.50 -1.41 5.69
CA GLU A 50 -1.22 -0.52 4.58
C GLU A 50 -1.52 0.92 5.03
N MET A 51 -0.50 1.77 5.04
CA MET A 51 -0.60 3.15 5.48
C MET A 51 -0.97 4.06 4.30
N ASP A 52 -2.03 4.84 4.44
CA ASP A 52 -2.42 5.81 3.40
C ASP A 52 -1.59 7.09 3.49
N MET A 53 -1.31 7.71 2.33
CA MET A 53 -0.59 8.99 2.23
C MET A 53 -1.38 10.19 2.75
N GLY A 54 -2.61 9.99 3.14
CA GLY A 54 -3.53 11.06 3.46
C GLY A 54 -4.36 11.52 2.26
N GLY A 55 -5.38 12.36 2.53
CA GLY A 55 -6.27 12.84 1.49
C GLY A 55 -5.58 13.80 0.53
N LEU A 56 -5.87 13.70 -0.76
CA LEU A 56 -5.44 14.68 -1.77
C LEU A 56 -6.50 15.78 -1.95
N GLY A 57 -7.78 15.41 -2.06
CA GLY A 57 -8.87 16.37 -2.25
C GLY A 57 -8.65 17.22 -3.50
N LYS A 58 -8.64 18.55 -3.34
CA LYS A 58 -8.29 19.52 -4.40
C LYS A 58 -6.87 20.10 -4.23
N ARG A 59 -6.06 19.51 -3.36
CA ARG A 59 -4.71 19.98 -3.04
C ARG A 59 -3.70 19.44 -4.05
N ASP A 60 -2.57 20.10 -4.14
CA ASP A 60 -1.42 19.67 -4.95
C ASP A 60 -0.53 18.67 -4.21
N THR A 61 -0.76 18.47 -2.92
CA THR A 61 -0.01 17.56 -2.04
C THR A 61 -0.93 16.71 -1.20
N PHE A 62 -0.47 15.54 -0.79
CA PHE A 62 -1.17 14.73 0.20
C PHE A 62 -1.22 15.42 1.56
N ASP A 63 -2.28 15.16 2.32
CA ASP A 63 -2.40 15.55 3.74
C ASP A 63 -1.60 14.56 4.60
N ASN A 64 -0.30 14.47 4.31
CA ASN A 64 0.59 13.47 4.86
C ASN A 64 1.17 13.93 6.21
N LYS A 65 0.78 13.29 7.30
CA LYS A 65 1.29 13.59 8.64
C LYS A 65 2.76 13.26 8.81
N PHE A 66 3.31 12.35 8.00
CA PHE A 66 4.72 11.95 8.08
C PHE A 66 5.71 13.03 7.63
N HIS A 67 5.24 14.17 7.11
CA HIS A 67 6.06 15.38 7.01
C HIS A 67 6.50 15.94 8.38
N GLN A 68 5.84 15.50 9.47
CA GLN A 68 6.15 15.95 10.83
C GLN A 68 6.92 14.85 11.56
N PRO A 69 8.19 15.09 11.99
CA PRO A 69 9.05 14.06 12.57
C PRO A 69 8.46 13.35 13.80
N HIS A 70 7.66 14.05 14.62
CA HIS A 70 7.04 13.46 15.78
C HIS A 70 5.99 12.40 15.43
N PHE A 71 5.26 12.55 14.31
CA PHE A 71 4.35 11.51 13.84
C PHE A 71 5.13 10.31 13.29
N CYS A 72 6.20 10.52 12.54
CA CYS A 72 7.07 9.44 12.08
C CYS A 72 7.54 8.58 13.25
N LYS A 73 8.06 9.23 14.31
CA LYS A 73 8.52 8.56 15.52
C LYS A 73 7.40 7.78 16.18
N LEU A 74 6.27 8.46 16.46
CA LEU A 74 5.11 7.86 17.12
C LEU A 74 4.61 6.60 16.39
N PHE A 75 4.44 6.68 15.06
CA PHE A 75 3.93 5.56 14.28
C PHE A 75 4.91 4.40 14.24
N LYS A 76 6.22 4.66 14.11
CA LYS A 76 7.25 3.60 14.14
C LYS A 76 7.31 2.89 15.49
N GLU A 77 7.30 3.64 16.58
CA GLU A 77 7.31 3.09 17.94
C GLU A 77 6.05 2.25 18.18
N THR A 78 4.86 2.77 17.81
CA THR A 78 3.61 2.02 17.94
C THR A 78 3.60 0.74 17.11
N ALA A 79 4.08 0.77 15.87
CA ALA A 79 4.20 -0.41 15.02
C ALA A 79 5.07 -1.48 15.68
N GLN A 80 6.21 -1.09 16.24
CA GLN A 80 7.13 -1.99 16.94
C GLN A 80 6.51 -2.57 18.24
N GLU A 81 5.92 -1.71 19.08
CA GLU A 81 5.27 -2.12 20.34
C GLU A 81 4.09 -3.07 20.12
N GLN A 82 3.33 -2.85 19.06
CA GLN A 82 2.17 -3.70 18.73
C GLN A 82 2.55 -4.93 17.92
N HIS A 83 3.80 -5.02 17.41
CA HIS A 83 4.27 -6.04 16.48
C HIS A 83 3.44 -6.09 15.17
N ILE A 84 3.06 -4.91 14.66
CA ILE A 84 2.31 -4.74 13.40
C ILE A 84 3.24 -4.13 12.37
N GLU A 85 3.39 -4.77 11.22
CA GLU A 85 4.23 -4.29 10.12
C GLU A 85 3.52 -3.20 9.30
N VAL A 86 4.29 -2.39 8.56
CA VAL A 86 3.78 -1.50 7.51
C VAL A 86 4.36 -1.98 6.18
N PRO A 87 3.74 -2.99 5.54
CA PRO A 87 4.29 -3.59 4.31
C PRO A 87 4.12 -2.69 3.09
N SER A 88 3.12 -1.83 3.09
CA SER A 88 2.80 -0.97 1.94
C SER A 88 2.30 0.42 2.35
N VAL A 89 2.40 1.35 1.41
CA VAL A 89 1.88 2.73 1.52
C VAL A 89 0.97 3.00 0.34
N ALA A 90 -0.24 3.55 0.60
CA ALA A 90 -1.26 3.77 -0.42
C ALA A 90 -1.38 5.25 -0.82
N MET A 91 -1.37 5.53 -2.12
CA MET A 91 -1.67 6.84 -2.70
C MET A 91 -3.17 6.93 -3.06
N SER A 92 -4.07 6.65 -2.09
CA SER A 92 -5.51 6.56 -2.34
C SER A 92 -6.14 7.86 -2.86
N GLY A 93 -5.47 8.99 -2.70
CA GLY A 93 -5.90 10.29 -3.24
C GLY A 93 -6.14 10.28 -4.75
N PHE A 94 -5.44 9.41 -5.48
CA PHE A 94 -5.63 9.25 -6.92
C PHE A 94 -6.93 8.54 -7.32
N PHE A 95 -7.70 7.99 -6.38
CA PHE A 95 -9.09 7.62 -6.67
C PHE A 95 -9.98 8.83 -6.99
N GLY A 96 -9.70 9.98 -6.38
CA GLY A 96 -10.47 11.21 -6.56
C GLY A 96 -9.84 12.20 -7.56
N GLN A 97 -8.53 12.12 -7.78
CA GLN A 97 -7.81 12.91 -8.77
C GLN A 97 -7.07 11.99 -9.74
N SER A 98 -7.14 12.35 -11.04
CA SER A 98 -6.52 11.53 -12.08
C SER A 98 -4.99 11.60 -12.01
N PHE A 99 -4.33 10.45 -11.85
CA PHE A 99 -2.88 10.33 -11.99
C PHE A 99 -2.42 10.78 -13.37
N LEU A 100 -3.22 10.49 -14.42
CA LEU A 100 -2.92 10.85 -15.81
C LEU A 100 -2.82 12.36 -16.03
N THR A 101 -3.70 13.15 -15.39
CA THR A 101 -3.77 14.60 -15.64
C THR A 101 -3.23 15.46 -14.50
N HIS A 102 -2.86 14.85 -13.36
CA HIS A 102 -2.34 15.60 -12.24
C HIS A 102 -0.96 16.19 -12.56
N HIS A 103 -0.83 17.52 -12.52
CA HIS A 103 0.41 18.21 -12.90
C HIS A 103 1.58 17.88 -11.96
N ASN A 104 1.31 17.56 -10.70
CA ASN A 104 2.31 17.35 -9.65
C ASN A 104 2.55 15.86 -9.32
N TYR A 105 2.19 14.93 -10.23
CA TYR A 105 2.22 13.49 -9.95
C TYR A 105 3.60 12.98 -9.51
N LYS A 106 4.70 13.50 -10.09
CA LYS A 106 6.07 13.10 -9.70
C LYS A 106 6.39 13.45 -8.26
N ALA A 107 6.03 14.66 -7.81
CA ALA A 107 6.27 15.08 -6.44
C ALA A 107 5.41 14.30 -5.44
N LEU A 108 4.16 13.94 -5.82
CA LEU A 108 3.30 13.08 -5.01
C LEU A 108 3.86 11.66 -4.87
N VAL A 109 4.38 11.09 -5.95
CA VAL A 109 5.05 9.78 -5.90
C VAL A 109 6.32 9.86 -5.08
N GLN A 110 7.13 10.91 -5.24
CA GLN A 110 8.34 11.09 -4.43
C GLN A 110 8.01 11.22 -2.92
N ASP A 111 6.94 11.92 -2.56
CA ASP A 111 6.46 11.97 -1.17
C ASP A 111 6.09 10.58 -0.64
N CYS A 112 5.43 9.76 -1.46
CA CYS A 112 5.14 8.37 -1.13
C CYS A 112 6.43 7.56 -0.92
N LEU A 113 7.38 7.62 -1.82
CA LEU A 113 8.67 6.92 -1.72
C LEU A 113 9.45 7.33 -0.46
N ASN A 114 9.45 8.62 -0.13
CA ASN A 114 10.05 9.14 1.11
C ASN A 114 9.34 8.55 2.35
N THR A 115 8.03 8.50 2.34
CA THR A 115 7.23 7.90 3.42
C THR A 115 7.50 6.41 3.56
N MET A 116 7.58 5.67 2.45
CA MET A 116 7.96 4.26 2.44
C MET A 116 9.31 4.04 3.10
N LYS A 117 10.31 4.83 2.75
CA LYS A 117 11.66 4.77 3.35
C LYS A 117 11.63 5.00 4.86
N VAL A 118 10.83 5.95 5.32
CA VAL A 118 10.66 6.24 6.75
C VAL A 118 10.00 5.07 7.47
N MET A 119 8.96 4.48 6.89
CA MET A 119 8.17 3.40 7.50
C MET A 119 8.73 2.00 7.27
N GLY A 120 9.71 1.84 6.38
CA GLY A 120 10.28 0.54 5.99
C GLY A 120 9.38 -0.25 5.03
N ALA A 121 8.41 0.40 4.39
CA ALA A 121 7.51 -0.24 3.44
C ALA A 121 8.21 -0.57 2.11
N GLN A 122 7.80 -1.66 1.46
CA GLN A 122 8.40 -2.14 0.23
C GLN A 122 7.52 -1.96 -1.00
N VAL A 123 6.21 -1.76 -0.80
CA VAL A 123 5.23 -1.62 -1.87
C VAL A 123 4.46 -0.31 -1.75
N ALA A 124 4.36 0.45 -2.84
CA ALA A 124 3.42 1.56 -2.96
C ALA A 124 2.19 1.11 -3.75
N PHE A 125 1.00 1.43 -3.28
CA PHE A 125 -0.25 1.20 -3.99
C PHE A 125 -0.66 2.46 -4.76
N LEU A 126 -0.76 2.36 -6.09
CA LEU A 126 -1.16 3.45 -6.98
C LEU A 126 -2.45 3.08 -7.74
N PRO A 127 -3.61 3.62 -7.33
CA PRO A 127 -4.83 3.41 -8.10
C PRO A 127 -4.86 4.32 -9.34
N LEU A 128 -5.22 3.76 -10.48
CA LEU A 128 -5.49 4.49 -11.71
C LEU A 128 -6.98 4.84 -11.83
N GLY A 129 -7.59 5.22 -10.69
CA GLY A 129 -8.96 5.71 -10.62
C GLY A 129 -9.04 7.20 -10.96
N GLY A 130 -10.27 7.70 -11.17
CA GLY A 130 -10.50 9.12 -11.43
C GLY A 130 -10.05 9.62 -12.81
N ILE A 131 -9.56 8.74 -13.69
CA ILE A 131 -9.21 9.07 -15.07
C ILE A 131 -10.52 9.14 -15.89
N LYS A 132 -10.74 10.27 -16.53
CA LYS A 132 -11.93 10.50 -17.37
C LYS A 132 -11.67 10.14 -18.83
N GLU A 133 -10.42 10.30 -19.28
CA GLU A 133 -9.98 10.01 -20.63
C GLU A 133 -9.91 8.49 -20.83
N ASP A 134 -10.28 8.02 -22.02
CA ASP A 134 -10.17 6.60 -22.35
C ASP A 134 -8.71 6.22 -22.65
N TRP A 135 -8.02 5.76 -21.62
CA TRP A 135 -6.65 5.26 -21.70
C TRP A 135 -6.57 3.75 -21.94
N THR A 136 -7.70 3.08 -22.04
CA THR A 136 -7.76 1.61 -22.23
C THR A 136 -7.49 1.20 -23.67
N VAL A 137 -7.70 2.13 -24.61
CA VAL A 137 -7.43 1.97 -26.03
C VAL A 137 -6.19 2.76 -26.46
N ALA A 138 -5.62 2.40 -27.61
CA ALA A 138 -4.49 3.12 -28.20
C ALA A 138 -4.86 4.57 -28.51
N GLY A 139 -4.02 5.52 -28.09
CA GLY A 139 -4.21 6.96 -28.28
C GLY A 139 -3.35 7.78 -27.34
N ASP A 140 -3.51 9.10 -27.37
CA ASP A 140 -2.68 10.04 -26.62
C ASP A 140 -2.77 9.80 -25.10
N ALA A 141 -3.97 9.53 -24.57
CA ALA A 141 -4.18 9.24 -23.15
C ALA A 141 -3.41 7.99 -22.69
N ARG A 142 -3.39 6.94 -23.53
CA ARG A 142 -2.62 5.72 -23.26
C ARG A 142 -1.12 5.98 -23.29
N GLN A 143 -0.64 6.71 -24.28
CA GLN A 143 0.78 7.04 -24.41
C GLN A 143 1.27 7.88 -23.22
N GLU A 144 0.51 8.91 -22.83
CA GLU A 144 0.83 9.73 -21.68
C GLU A 144 0.83 8.93 -20.38
N LEU A 145 -0.16 8.05 -20.17
CA LEU A 145 -0.21 7.19 -18.99
C LEU A 145 1.01 6.25 -18.92
N VAL A 146 1.35 5.60 -20.03
CA VAL A 146 2.51 4.71 -20.12
C VAL A 146 3.79 5.47 -19.83
N SER A 147 3.97 6.68 -20.38
CA SER A 147 5.12 7.54 -20.13
C SER A 147 5.24 7.88 -18.62
N ARG A 148 4.16 8.31 -18.00
CA ARG A 148 4.14 8.63 -16.56
C ARG A 148 4.43 7.43 -15.68
N LEU A 149 3.85 6.27 -16.00
CA LEU A 149 4.08 5.04 -15.27
C LEU A 149 5.53 4.55 -15.40
N HIS A 150 6.12 4.70 -16.59
CA HIS A 150 7.54 4.41 -16.80
C HIS A 150 8.42 5.31 -15.91
N GLU A 151 8.19 6.62 -15.91
CA GLU A 151 8.97 7.56 -15.10
C GLU A 151 8.88 7.27 -13.59
N VAL A 152 7.67 7.02 -13.06
CA VAL A 152 7.54 6.70 -11.63
C VAL A 152 8.05 5.30 -11.30
N GLY A 153 8.03 4.39 -12.26
CA GLY A 153 8.65 3.08 -12.16
C GLY A 153 10.18 3.20 -12.00
N GLU A 154 10.84 4.05 -12.78
CA GLU A 154 12.26 4.35 -12.64
C GLU A 154 12.60 4.97 -11.26
N MET A 155 11.74 5.85 -10.74
CA MET A 155 11.89 6.39 -9.38
C MET A 155 11.84 5.28 -8.33
N ALA A 156 10.89 4.34 -8.45
CA ALA A 156 10.76 3.21 -7.53
C ALA A 156 11.97 2.26 -7.59
N VAL A 157 12.45 1.94 -8.79
CA VAL A 157 13.66 1.11 -8.99
C VAL A 157 14.88 1.75 -8.32
N LYS A 158 15.07 3.06 -8.47
CA LYS A 158 16.17 3.79 -7.82
C LYS A 158 16.13 3.70 -6.30
N ASP A 159 14.93 3.67 -5.72
CA ASP A 159 14.73 3.56 -4.27
C ASP A 159 14.62 2.09 -3.78
N GLY A 160 14.71 1.12 -4.70
CA GLY A 160 14.67 -0.31 -4.38
C GLY A 160 13.31 -0.83 -3.92
N VAL A 161 12.22 -0.20 -4.36
CA VAL A 161 10.84 -0.53 -3.98
C VAL A 161 9.97 -0.81 -5.21
N VAL A 162 8.74 -1.26 -4.99
CA VAL A 162 7.78 -1.61 -6.04
C VAL A 162 6.57 -0.68 -5.98
N ILE A 163 6.09 -0.21 -7.13
CA ILE A 163 4.78 0.43 -7.26
C ILE A 163 3.80 -0.58 -7.86
N GLY A 164 2.81 -0.98 -7.07
CA GLY A 164 1.68 -1.80 -7.51
C GLY A 164 0.56 -0.92 -8.04
N ILE A 165 0.26 -1.02 -9.33
CA ILE A 165 -0.85 -0.28 -9.95
C ILE A 165 -2.16 -1.05 -9.83
N ARG A 166 -3.25 -0.34 -9.57
CA ARG A 166 -4.62 -0.89 -9.65
C ARG A 166 -5.34 -0.31 -10.85
N THR A 167 -5.74 -1.19 -11.74
CA THR A 167 -6.50 -0.87 -12.95
C THR A 167 -7.93 -1.43 -12.89
N SER A 168 -8.73 -1.14 -13.90
CA SER A 168 -10.01 -1.80 -14.21
C SER A 168 -9.91 -2.77 -15.38
N LEU A 169 -8.70 -3.03 -15.89
CA LEU A 169 -8.43 -3.95 -16.99
C LEU A 169 -8.57 -5.41 -16.54
N ASP A 170 -8.74 -6.29 -17.52
CA ASP A 170 -8.55 -7.72 -17.25
C ASP A 170 -7.04 -8.07 -17.20
N ALA A 171 -6.72 -9.27 -16.73
CA ALA A 171 -5.34 -9.69 -16.55
C ALA A 171 -4.51 -9.71 -17.84
N GLY A 172 -5.14 -9.97 -18.99
CA GLY A 172 -4.47 -9.97 -20.30
C GLY A 172 -4.06 -8.57 -20.72
N GLU A 173 -4.95 -7.60 -20.51
CA GLU A 173 -4.69 -6.18 -20.80
C GLU A 173 -3.71 -5.57 -19.80
N ASP A 174 -3.75 -5.97 -18.52
CA ASP A 174 -2.74 -5.57 -17.52
C ASP A 174 -1.33 -6.02 -17.92
N ILE A 175 -1.19 -7.26 -18.43
CA ILE A 175 0.09 -7.77 -18.93
C ILE A 175 0.57 -6.94 -20.14
N LYS A 176 -0.31 -6.53 -21.04
CA LYS A 176 0.05 -5.66 -22.16
C LYS A 176 0.52 -4.29 -21.67
N LEU A 177 -0.22 -3.67 -20.74
CA LEU A 177 0.17 -2.41 -20.14
C LEU A 177 1.56 -2.48 -19.48
N LEU A 178 1.82 -3.53 -18.70
CA LEU A 178 3.12 -3.72 -18.06
C LEU A 178 4.27 -3.86 -19.08
N LYS A 179 4.04 -4.54 -20.19
CA LYS A 179 5.02 -4.63 -21.27
C LYS A 179 5.29 -3.28 -21.94
N GLU A 180 4.25 -2.47 -22.15
CA GLU A 180 4.38 -1.12 -22.70
C GLU A 180 5.19 -0.20 -21.76
N ILE A 181 5.03 -0.34 -20.46
CA ILE A 181 5.78 0.41 -19.45
C ILE A 181 7.25 -0.07 -19.34
N ASN A 182 7.62 -1.20 -19.95
CA ASN A 182 8.92 -1.88 -19.74
C ASN A 182 9.18 -2.23 -18.27
N SER A 183 8.11 -2.45 -17.47
CA SER A 183 8.27 -2.90 -16.11
C SER A 183 8.36 -4.41 -16.10
N TYR A 184 9.48 -4.94 -15.58
CA TYR A 184 9.61 -6.35 -15.31
C TYR A 184 9.08 -6.61 -13.90
N SER A 185 8.00 -7.41 -13.78
CA SER A 185 7.67 -8.01 -12.49
C SER A 185 8.82 -8.96 -12.11
N ARG A 186 9.47 -8.68 -11.00
CA ARG A 186 10.38 -9.62 -10.36
C ARG A 186 9.62 -10.62 -9.53
#